data_776d8beda1f4fb834a0ac013493408f0
#
_entry.id   776d8beda1f4fb834a0ac013493408f0
#
_cell.length_a   1.000
_cell.length_b   1.000
_cell.length_c   1.000
_cell.angle_alpha   90.00
_cell.angle_beta   90.00
_cell.angle_gamma   90.00
#
_symmetry.space_group_name_H-M   'P 1'
#
loop_
_entity.id
_entity.type
_entity.pdbx_description
1 polymer ?
#
loop_
_entity_poly.entity_id
_entity_poly.type
_entity_poly.pdbx_seq_one_letter_code
_entity_poly.pdbx_strand_id
1 'polypeptide(L)'
;MEKSKSDNLSKGDIISFIALLLLGVTVFFGMNFSTLGDRIQSVVVSVVLVTLMVVFVFLAAFAKAQNRNQAMWTKVEYAMLFLYVLALIPCYLYSSKFYDIQFNKTNIMKEVQANIDDINKMFGDYDKKCQTRSFSYKTALQAMSRDVQGRQKAAGILGISASHVNAQAIDQASESFLNHFRGNDYSQLLIEKTALENSVLNNFKNWNILLVPQYAEELGAAKEKYATELQEIYDKYKGDIEGAEIPSFKASDYMTGESVVDYFTNKGNFSLFGILGILVLGGLGLIKYFLGEKRTVIAFKQGDSSVIMEDGGFSI
;
A
#
# COMPACT_ATOMS: atom_id res chain seq x y z
N MET A 1 7.27 26.36 -54.47
CA MET A 1 6.47 25.26 -53.89
C MET A 1 7.28 24.64 -52.72
N GLU A 2 7.09 25.18 -51.53
CA GLU A 2 7.65 24.59 -50.32
C GLU A 2 6.90 23.29 -50.03
N LYS A 3 7.63 22.16 -50.07
CA LYS A 3 7.10 20.90 -49.55
C LYS A 3 6.80 21.09 -48.09
N SER A 4 5.53 21.16 -47.73
CA SER A 4 5.05 20.94 -46.37
C SER A 4 5.74 19.67 -45.88
N LYS A 5 6.74 19.80 -44.97
CA LYS A 5 7.24 18.67 -44.17
C LYS A 5 6.03 18.18 -43.42
N SER A 6 5.48 17.04 -43.82
CA SER A 6 4.48 16.37 -43.03
C SER A 6 5.09 16.15 -41.65
N ASP A 7 4.40 16.65 -40.61
CA ASP A 7 4.72 16.44 -39.19
C ASP A 7 4.56 14.96 -38.83
N ASN A 8 5.32 14.10 -39.44
CA ASN A 8 5.39 12.69 -39.04
C ASN A 8 6.22 12.63 -37.78
N LEU A 9 5.55 12.23 -36.68
CA LEU A 9 6.18 11.89 -35.42
C LEU A 9 7.43 11.03 -35.70
N SER A 10 8.59 11.50 -35.24
CA SER A 10 9.82 10.74 -35.44
C SER A 10 9.77 9.47 -34.59
N LYS A 11 10.49 8.42 -35.02
CA LYS A 11 10.60 7.18 -34.20
C LYS A 11 11.12 7.50 -32.79
N GLY A 12 11.98 8.50 -32.65
CA GLY A 12 12.49 8.96 -31.35
C GLY A 12 11.40 9.57 -30.48
N ASP A 13 10.43 10.29 -31.06
CA ASP A 13 9.29 10.87 -30.31
C ASP A 13 8.42 9.77 -29.71
N ILE A 14 8.13 8.74 -30.50
CA ILE A 14 7.30 7.61 -30.07
C ILE A 14 7.97 6.83 -28.95
N ILE A 15 9.27 6.51 -29.10
CA ILE A 15 10.02 5.76 -28.08
C ILE A 15 10.10 6.57 -26.76
N SER A 16 10.46 7.85 -26.83
CA SER A 16 10.51 8.72 -25.65
C SER A 16 9.16 8.81 -24.94
N PHE A 17 8.07 8.98 -25.69
CA PHE A 17 6.74 9.09 -25.14
C PHE A 17 6.31 7.79 -24.46
N ILE A 18 6.52 6.62 -25.10
CA ILE A 18 6.21 5.31 -24.50
C ILE A 18 7.03 5.08 -23.23
N ALA A 19 8.32 5.41 -23.22
CA ALA A 19 9.19 5.26 -22.06
C ALA A 19 8.71 6.12 -20.87
N LEU A 20 8.34 7.37 -21.13
CA LEU A 20 7.81 8.27 -20.09
C LEU A 20 6.43 7.83 -19.60
N LEU A 21 5.57 7.27 -20.46
CA LEU A 21 4.31 6.68 -20.03
C LEU A 21 4.54 5.46 -19.11
N LEU A 22 5.45 4.57 -19.49
CA LEU A 22 5.80 3.41 -18.66
C LEU A 22 6.38 3.84 -17.31
N LEU A 23 7.21 4.87 -17.30
CA LEU A 23 7.71 5.47 -16.07
C LEU A 23 6.55 6.01 -15.22
N GLY A 24 5.58 6.71 -15.84
CA GLY A 24 4.38 7.18 -15.16
C GLY A 24 3.56 6.06 -14.53
N VAL A 25 3.44 4.92 -15.21
CA VAL A 25 2.76 3.73 -14.65
C VAL A 25 3.48 3.20 -13.41
N THR A 26 4.81 3.12 -13.42
CA THR A 26 5.57 2.67 -12.22
C THR A 26 5.47 3.67 -11.08
N VAL A 27 5.49 4.98 -11.37
CA VAL A 27 5.27 6.05 -10.38
C VAL A 27 3.86 5.96 -9.80
N PHE A 28 2.84 5.76 -10.65
CA PHE A 28 1.45 5.61 -10.22
C PHE A 28 1.29 4.44 -9.21
N PHE A 29 1.78 3.26 -9.57
CA PHE A 29 1.66 2.10 -8.66
C PHE A 29 2.49 2.28 -7.39
N GLY A 30 3.69 2.84 -7.48
CA GLY A 30 4.51 3.11 -6.31
C GLY A 30 3.87 4.11 -5.36
N MET A 31 3.22 5.15 -5.90
CA MET A 31 2.45 6.12 -5.11
C MET A 31 1.21 5.46 -4.50
N ASN A 32 0.44 4.67 -5.29
CA ASN A 32 -0.72 3.93 -4.81
C ASN A 32 -0.38 2.99 -3.65
N PHE A 33 0.79 2.36 -3.68
CA PHE A 33 1.28 1.56 -2.57
C PHE A 33 1.61 2.41 -1.34
N SER A 34 2.32 3.53 -1.54
CA SER A 34 2.72 4.41 -0.43
C SER A 34 1.55 5.13 0.25
N THR A 35 0.43 5.30 -0.46
CA THR A 35 -0.79 5.96 0.04
C THR A 35 -1.90 4.97 0.42
N LEU A 36 -1.57 3.68 0.54
CA LEU A 36 -2.52 2.61 0.89
C LEU A 36 -3.77 2.59 0.00
N GLY A 37 -3.60 2.90 -1.30
CA GLY A 37 -4.67 2.80 -2.29
C GLY A 37 -5.37 4.12 -2.64
N ASP A 38 -4.85 5.28 -2.25
CA ASP A 38 -5.37 6.58 -2.73
C ASP A 38 -5.05 6.77 -4.22
N ARG A 39 -6.01 6.34 -5.05
CA ARG A 39 -5.89 6.37 -6.51
C ARG A 39 -5.88 7.78 -7.06
N ILE A 40 -6.64 8.70 -6.45
CA ILE A 40 -6.76 10.09 -6.94
C ILE A 40 -5.41 10.78 -6.78
N GLN A 41 -4.82 10.71 -5.60
CA GLN A 41 -3.50 11.27 -5.35
C GLN A 41 -2.45 10.62 -6.25
N SER A 42 -2.49 9.30 -6.42
CA SER A 42 -1.54 8.55 -7.24
C SER A 42 -1.61 8.95 -8.73
N VAL A 43 -2.81 9.14 -9.29
CA VAL A 43 -3.01 9.62 -10.66
C VAL A 43 -2.49 11.04 -10.81
N VAL A 44 -2.87 11.96 -9.91
CA VAL A 44 -2.47 13.36 -9.99
C VAL A 44 -0.94 13.50 -9.98
N VAL A 45 -0.26 12.85 -9.01
CA VAL A 45 1.20 12.92 -8.91
C VAL A 45 1.88 12.34 -10.14
N SER A 46 1.45 11.16 -10.61
CA SER A 46 2.06 10.52 -11.79
C SER A 46 1.85 11.34 -13.06
N VAL A 47 0.65 11.86 -13.30
CA VAL A 47 0.35 12.71 -14.47
C VAL A 47 1.16 14.00 -14.46
N VAL A 48 1.26 14.67 -13.30
CA VAL A 48 2.05 15.90 -13.17
C VAL A 48 3.53 15.62 -13.46
N LEU A 49 4.12 14.59 -12.87
CA LEU A 49 5.53 14.25 -13.08
C LEU A 49 5.82 13.88 -14.54
N VAL A 50 5.00 13.04 -15.15
CA VAL A 50 5.16 12.66 -16.57
C VAL A 50 5.02 13.88 -17.48
N THR A 51 4.02 14.72 -17.25
CA THR A 51 3.81 15.95 -18.05
C THR A 51 5.01 16.89 -17.96
N LEU A 52 5.55 17.10 -16.75
CA LEU A 52 6.74 17.93 -16.57
C LEU A 52 7.94 17.33 -17.31
N MET A 53 8.16 16.03 -17.22
CA MET A 53 9.26 15.38 -17.92
C MET A 53 9.13 15.46 -19.45
N VAL A 54 7.92 15.25 -19.98
CA VAL A 54 7.62 15.44 -21.40
C VAL A 54 7.95 16.86 -21.83
N VAL A 55 7.47 17.87 -21.10
CA VAL A 55 7.73 19.29 -21.38
C VAL A 55 9.24 19.58 -21.37
N PHE A 56 9.98 19.10 -20.37
CA PHE A 56 11.41 19.34 -20.29
C PHE A 56 12.18 18.72 -21.46
N VAL A 57 11.86 17.47 -21.84
CA VAL A 57 12.50 16.81 -23.01
C VAL A 57 12.20 17.55 -24.31
N PHE A 58 10.93 17.93 -24.51
CA PHE A 58 10.52 18.64 -25.73
C PHE A 58 11.15 20.04 -25.82
N LEU A 59 11.19 20.79 -24.71
CA LEU A 59 11.85 22.09 -24.66
C LEU A 59 13.36 22.00 -24.85
N ALA A 60 14.02 20.98 -24.27
CA ALA A 60 15.44 20.73 -24.49
C ALA A 60 15.73 20.40 -25.96
N ALA A 61 14.93 19.52 -26.57
CA ALA A 61 15.08 19.16 -27.99
C ALA A 61 14.81 20.37 -28.91
N PHE A 62 13.78 21.17 -28.59
CA PHE A 62 13.49 22.40 -29.31
C PHE A 62 14.63 23.43 -29.20
N ALA A 63 15.14 23.67 -27.98
CA ALA A 63 16.26 24.56 -27.72
C ALA A 63 17.51 24.14 -28.48
N LYS A 64 17.79 22.81 -28.54
CA LYS A 64 18.89 22.23 -29.29
C LYS A 64 18.81 22.52 -30.82
N ALA A 65 17.60 22.57 -31.38
CA ALA A 65 17.39 22.82 -32.82
C ALA A 65 17.49 24.31 -33.20
N GLN A 66 17.45 25.24 -32.22
CA GLN A 66 17.48 26.67 -32.51
C GLN A 66 18.88 27.17 -32.88
N ASN A 67 18.99 27.81 -34.06
CA ASN A 67 20.26 28.39 -34.54
C ASN A 67 20.38 29.90 -34.22
N ARG A 68 19.26 30.60 -34.01
CA ARG A 68 19.22 32.03 -33.65
C ARG A 68 19.47 32.21 -32.16
N ASN A 69 20.31 33.19 -31.77
CA ASN A 69 20.69 33.45 -30.37
C ASN A 69 21.23 32.19 -29.64
N GLN A 70 22.20 31.53 -30.26
CA GLN A 70 22.75 30.24 -29.86
C GLN A 70 23.15 30.19 -28.37
N ALA A 71 23.76 31.26 -27.83
CA ALA A 71 24.18 31.31 -26.43
C ALA A 71 23.01 31.25 -25.43
N MET A 72 21.89 31.89 -25.75
CA MET A 72 20.69 31.88 -24.93
C MET A 72 20.03 30.48 -24.97
N TRP A 73 19.84 29.91 -26.16
CA TRP A 73 19.19 28.62 -26.32
C TRP A 73 20.03 27.46 -25.74
N THR A 74 21.36 27.59 -25.74
CA THR A 74 22.23 26.62 -25.05
C THR A 74 21.97 26.61 -23.54
N LYS A 75 21.77 27.81 -22.94
CA LYS A 75 21.42 27.89 -21.50
C LYS A 75 20.06 27.26 -21.21
N VAL A 76 19.07 27.51 -22.06
CA VAL A 76 17.73 26.89 -21.94
C VAL A 76 17.82 25.37 -22.07
N GLU A 77 18.56 24.88 -23.03
CA GLU A 77 18.78 23.42 -23.23
C GLU A 77 19.34 22.76 -21.98
N TYR A 78 20.45 23.29 -21.41
CA TYR A 78 21.02 22.73 -20.18
C TYR A 78 20.10 22.89 -18.98
N ALA A 79 19.37 23.99 -18.85
CA ALA A 79 18.41 24.18 -17.79
C ALA A 79 17.29 23.14 -17.85
N MET A 80 16.73 22.85 -19.03
CA MET A 80 15.68 21.85 -19.22
C MET A 80 16.18 20.43 -18.93
N LEU A 81 17.41 20.09 -19.36
CA LEU A 81 18.02 18.80 -19.04
C LEU A 81 18.28 18.66 -17.54
N PHE A 82 18.72 19.72 -16.87
CA PHE A 82 18.90 19.71 -15.42
C PHE A 82 17.57 19.50 -14.68
N LEU A 83 16.50 20.21 -15.10
CA LEU A 83 15.17 20.04 -14.53
C LEU A 83 14.62 18.64 -14.79
N TYR A 84 14.90 18.05 -15.97
CA TYR A 84 14.55 16.67 -16.26
C TYR A 84 15.22 15.69 -15.29
N VAL A 85 16.54 15.83 -15.08
CA VAL A 85 17.28 14.99 -14.13
C VAL A 85 16.75 15.19 -12.70
N LEU A 86 16.43 16.42 -12.31
CA LEU A 86 15.85 16.73 -11.02
C LEU A 86 14.46 16.05 -10.85
N ALA A 87 13.65 16.00 -11.90
CA ALA A 87 12.35 15.32 -11.90
C ALA A 87 12.48 13.78 -11.81
N LEU A 88 13.61 13.19 -12.18
CA LEU A 88 13.85 11.76 -11.98
C LEU A 88 13.95 11.37 -10.50
N ILE A 89 14.30 12.30 -9.59
CA ILE A 89 14.42 12.00 -8.16
C ILE A 89 13.08 11.56 -7.56
N PRO A 90 11.99 12.35 -7.63
CA PRO A 90 10.69 11.90 -7.15
C PRO A 90 10.17 10.67 -7.91
N CYS A 91 10.44 10.57 -9.22
CA CYS A 91 10.10 9.37 -9.98
C CYS A 91 10.80 8.14 -9.41
N TYR A 92 12.07 8.25 -9.00
CA TYR A 92 12.79 7.16 -8.35
C TYR A 92 12.16 6.76 -7.03
N LEU A 93 11.82 7.72 -6.18
CA LEU A 93 11.24 7.43 -4.85
C LEU A 93 9.97 6.58 -4.95
N TYR A 94 9.08 6.91 -5.89
CA TYR A 94 7.84 6.15 -6.09
C TYR A 94 8.07 4.86 -6.89
N SER A 95 8.80 4.89 -7.99
CA SER A 95 9.06 3.69 -8.78
C SER A 95 9.84 2.64 -8.01
N SER A 96 10.79 3.03 -7.15
CA SER A 96 11.54 2.09 -6.31
C SER A 96 10.59 1.31 -5.39
N LYS A 97 9.56 1.97 -4.83
CA LYS A 97 8.53 1.31 -4.01
C LYS A 97 7.74 0.27 -4.80
N PHE A 98 7.37 0.59 -6.05
CA PHE A 98 6.71 -0.37 -6.93
C PHE A 98 7.56 -1.64 -7.12
N TYR A 99 8.84 -1.48 -7.46
CA TYR A 99 9.73 -2.62 -7.67
C TYR A 99 9.96 -3.40 -6.38
N ASP A 100 10.20 -2.72 -5.27
CA ASP A 100 10.42 -3.36 -3.97
C ASP A 100 9.24 -4.24 -3.56
N ILE A 101 8.03 -3.76 -3.67
CA ILE A 101 6.81 -4.52 -3.37
C ILE A 101 6.64 -5.71 -4.33
N GLN A 102 6.92 -5.53 -5.63
CA GLN A 102 6.81 -6.63 -6.59
C GLN A 102 7.83 -7.75 -6.28
N PHE A 103 9.04 -7.41 -5.89
CA PHE A 103 10.05 -8.41 -5.50
C PHE A 103 9.74 -9.08 -4.15
N ASN A 104 9.12 -8.36 -3.23
CA ASN A 104 8.75 -8.87 -1.92
C ASN A 104 7.36 -9.54 -1.88
N LYS A 105 6.68 -9.68 -3.00
CA LYS A 105 5.33 -10.27 -3.10
C LYS A 105 5.16 -11.55 -2.27
N THR A 106 6.10 -12.49 -2.37
CA THR A 106 6.04 -13.78 -1.67
C THR A 106 6.11 -13.60 -0.15
N ASN A 107 6.95 -12.67 0.32
CA ASN A 107 7.08 -12.39 1.76
C ASN A 107 5.82 -11.69 2.27
N ILE A 108 5.31 -10.71 1.53
CA ILE A 108 4.05 -10.02 1.86
C ILE A 108 2.90 -11.03 1.96
N MET A 109 2.79 -11.98 1.03
CA MET A 109 1.76 -13.02 1.10
C MET A 109 1.89 -13.92 2.32
N LYS A 110 3.12 -14.26 2.75
CA LYS A 110 3.35 -15.02 3.99
C LYS A 110 2.91 -14.24 5.22
N GLU A 111 3.21 -12.94 5.28
CA GLU A 111 2.80 -12.08 6.39
C GLU A 111 1.27 -11.89 6.42
N VAL A 112 0.63 -11.74 5.27
CA VAL A 112 -0.85 -11.73 5.19
C VAL A 112 -1.42 -13.01 5.78
N GLN A 113 -0.89 -14.18 5.37
CA GLN A 113 -1.34 -15.46 5.90
C GLN A 113 -1.11 -15.56 7.42
N ALA A 114 0.06 -15.14 7.91
CA ALA A 114 0.38 -15.13 9.34
C ALA A 114 -0.58 -14.24 10.14
N ASN A 115 -0.92 -13.05 9.64
CA ASN A 115 -1.89 -12.17 10.28
C ASN A 115 -3.31 -12.77 10.30
N ILE A 116 -3.73 -13.46 9.24
CA ILE A 116 -5.00 -14.19 9.20
C ILE A 116 -4.99 -15.35 10.19
N ASP A 117 -3.89 -16.10 10.26
CA ASP A 117 -3.73 -17.20 11.22
C ASP A 117 -3.77 -16.70 12.68
N ASP A 118 -3.18 -15.53 12.97
CA ASP A 118 -3.26 -14.90 14.28
C ASP A 118 -4.69 -14.50 14.64
N ILE A 119 -5.44 -13.91 13.69
CA ILE A 119 -6.87 -13.61 13.87
C ILE A 119 -7.64 -14.90 14.15
N ASN A 120 -7.39 -15.95 13.39
CA ASN A 120 -8.06 -17.26 13.59
C ASN A 120 -7.75 -17.88 14.94
N LYS A 121 -6.49 -17.81 15.40
CA LYS A 121 -6.08 -18.25 16.73
C LYS A 121 -6.75 -17.42 17.81
N MET A 122 -6.81 -16.10 17.66
CA MET A 122 -7.45 -15.21 18.63
C MET A 122 -8.93 -15.57 18.83
N PHE A 123 -9.69 -15.75 17.76
CA PHE A 123 -11.10 -16.19 17.83
C PHE A 123 -11.23 -17.60 18.42
N GLY A 124 -10.37 -18.53 18.01
CA GLY A 124 -10.36 -19.90 18.53
C GLY A 124 -10.06 -19.97 20.03
N ASP A 125 -9.09 -19.20 20.50
CA ASP A 125 -8.74 -19.15 21.91
C ASP A 125 -9.76 -18.38 22.74
N TYR A 126 -10.37 -17.33 22.20
CA TYR A 126 -11.52 -16.65 22.81
C TYR A 126 -12.63 -17.67 23.08
N ASP A 127 -13.06 -18.40 22.05
CA ASP A 127 -14.14 -19.40 22.17
C ASP A 127 -13.80 -20.50 23.19
N LYS A 128 -12.56 -21.01 23.17
CA LYS A 128 -12.08 -22.00 24.11
C LYS A 128 -12.06 -21.47 25.57
N LYS A 129 -11.63 -20.22 25.77
CA LYS A 129 -11.63 -19.59 27.09
C LYS A 129 -13.05 -19.37 27.60
N CYS A 130 -13.99 -18.96 26.75
CA CYS A 130 -15.40 -18.85 27.11
C CYS A 130 -16.02 -20.20 27.51
N GLN A 131 -15.71 -21.27 26.75
CA GLN A 131 -16.14 -22.61 27.09
C GLN A 131 -15.58 -23.07 28.44
N THR A 132 -14.29 -22.86 28.69
CA THR A 132 -13.62 -23.20 29.95
C THR A 132 -14.24 -22.46 31.12
N ARG A 133 -14.52 -21.15 30.94
CA ARG A 133 -15.17 -20.31 31.94
C ARG A 133 -16.59 -20.77 32.25
N SER A 134 -17.37 -21.15 31.24
CA SER A 134 -18.71 -21.73 31.39
C SER A 134 -18.67 -23.08 32.09
N PHE A 135 -17.70 -23.93 31.75
CA PHE A 135 -17.52 -25.22 32.44
C PHE A 135 -17.13 -25.04 33.91
N SER A 136 -16.25 -24.10 34.22
CA SER A 136 -15.89 -23.75 35.59
C SER A 136 -17.09 -23.24 36.39
N TYR A 137 -17.91 -22.38 35.80
CA TYR A 137 -19.18 -21.89 36.37
C TYR A 137 -20.12 -23.06 36.69
N LYS A 138 -20.32 -23.97 35.74
CA LYS A 138 -21.11 -25.20 35.94
C LYS A 138 -20.59 -26.03 37.12
N THR A 139 -19.29 -26.26 37.14
CA THR A 139 -18.64 -27.11 38.18
C THR A 139 -18.77 -26.49 39.56
N ALA A 140 -18.61 -25.17 39.68
CA ALA A 140 -18.80 -24.45 40.94
C ALA A 140 -20.25 -24.51 41.44
N LEU A 141 -21.25 -24.33 40.54
CA LEU A 141 -22.67 -24.53 40.88
C LEU A 141 -22.98 -25.93 41.32
N GLN A 142 -22.43 -26.97 40.67
CA GLN A 142 -22.58 -28.37 41.07
C GLN A 142 -21.99 -28.62 42.46
N ALA A 143 -20.81 -28.05 42.72
CA ALA A 143 -20.16 -28.18 44.05
C ALA A 143 -20.99 -27.52 45.12
N MET A 144 -21.50 -26.28 44.88
CA MET A 144 -22.39 -25.59 45.81
C MET A 144 -23.70 -26.35 46.08
N SER A 145 -24.24 -27.04 45.09
CA SER A 145 -25.54 -27.75 45.24
C SER A 145 -25.51 -29.02 46.08
N ARG A 146 -24.32 -29.47 46.57
CA ARG A 146 -24.14 -30.70 47.33
C ARG A 146 -24.69 -30.67 48.75
N ASP A 147 -24.69 -29.52 49.40
CA ASP A 147 -25.23 -29.32 50.74
C ASP A 147 -26.44 -28.37 50.74
N VAL A 148 -27.15 -28.31 51.86
CA VAL A 148 -28.39 -27.51 51.98
C VAL A 148 -28.11 -26.01 51.90
N GLN A 149 -27.03 -25.53 52.51
CA GLN A 149 -26.71 -24.11 52.52
C GLN A 149 -26.16 -23.68 51.13
N GLY A 150 -25.31 -24.47 50.54
CA GLY A 150 -24.81 -24.24 49.18
C GLY A 150 -25.93 -24.30 48.15
N ARG A 151 -26.93 -25.20 48.32
CA ARG A 151 -28.10 -25.24 47.41
C ARG A 151 -28.94 -23.97 47.50
N GLN A 152 -29.07 -23.35 48.67
CA GLN A 152 -29.75 -22.06 48.83
C GLN A 152 -28.95 -20.94 48.14
N LYS A 153 -27.62 -20.93 48.25
CA LYS A 153 -26.75 -19.99 47.52
C LYS A 153 -26.89 -20.15 46.01
N ALA A 154 -26.80 -21.40 45.52
CA ALA A 154 -26.99 -21.71 44.10
C ALA A 154 -28.37 -21.28 43.58
N ALA A 155 -29.41 -21.49 44.38
CA ALA A 155 -30.77 -21.05 44.07
C ALA A 155 -30.86 -19.52 43.88
N GLY A 156 -30.19 -18.78 44.76
CA GLY A 156 -30.09 -17.31 44.64
C GLY A 156 -29.37 -16.85 43.39
N ILE A 157 -28.28 -17.52 43.02
CA ILE A 157 -27.52 -17.25 41.78
C ILE A 157 -28.37 -17.55 40.54
N LEU A 158 -29.10 -18.66 40.56
CA LEU A 158 -29.97 -19.13 39.47
C LEU A 158 -31.30 -18.40 39.39
N GLY A 159 -31.69 -17.65 40.41
CA GLY A 159 -33.00 -16.99 40.48
C GLY A 159 -34.18 -17.96 40.59
N ILE A 160 -33.97 -19.17 41.16
CA ILE A 160 -34.98 -20.21 41.29
C ILE A 160 -35.09 -20.67 42.76
N SER A 161 -36.12 -21.47 43.07
CA SER A 161 -36.21 -22.06 44.46
C SER A 161 -35.20 -23.17 44.65
N ALA A 162 -34.70 -23.37 45.88
CA ALA A 162 -33.72 -24.38 46.22
C ALA A 162 -34.15 -25.83 45.87
N SER A 163 -35.47 -26.10 45.89
CA SER A 163 -36.03 -27.39 45.47
C SER A 163 -35.88 -27.67 43.95
N HIS A 164 -35.73 -26.62 43.13
CA HIS A 164 -35.57 -26.75 41.69
C HIS A 164 -34.11 -26.71 41.23
N VAL A 165 -33.15 -26.58 42.13
CA VAL A 165 -31.71 -26.69 41.81
C VAL A 165 -31.40 -28.13 41.51
N ASN A 166 -31.31 -28.46 40.24
CA ASN A 166 -30.99 -29.79 39.74
C ASN A 166 -29.96 -29.68 38.58
N ALA A 167 -29.49 -30.84 38.10
CA ALA A 167 -28.49 -30.88 37.02
C ALA A 167 -28.95 -30.11 35.76
N GLN A 168 -30.22 -30.26 35.39
CA GLN A 168 -30.77 -29.58 34.22
C GLN A 168 -30.78 -28.05 34.34
N ALA A 169 -31.18 -27.54 35.51
CA ALA A 169 -31.17 -26.10 35.78
C ALA A 169 -29.74 -25.53 35.73
N ILE A 170 -28.75 -26.28 36.25
CA ILE A 170 -27.34 -25.91 36.23
C ILE A 170 -26.81 -25.94 34.79
N ASP A 171 -27.19 -26.93 33.99
CA ASP A 171 -26.79 -27.02 32.58
C ASP A 171 -27.35 -25.86 31.75
N GLN A 172 -28.62 -25.55 31.89
CA GLN A 172 -29.26 -24.41 31.24
C GLN A 172 -28.60 -23.07 31.65
N ALA A 173 -28.27 -22.90 32.92
CA ALA A 173 -27.57 -21.72 33.38
C ALA A 173 -26.15 -21.60 32.77
N SER A 174 -25.43 -22.71 32.65
CA SER A 174 -24.11 -22.78 32.06
C SER A 174 -24.16 -22.45 30.56
N GLU A 175 -25.19 -22.94 29.84
CA GLU A 175 -25.41 -22.58 28.42
C GLU A 175 -25.78 -21.11 28.27
N SER A 176 -26.66 -20.60 29.12
CA SER A 176 -27.01 -19.17 29.14
C SER A 176 -25.79 -18.30 29.40
N PHE A 177 -24.92 -18.74 30.34
CA PHE A 177 -23.65 -18.07 30.62
C PHE A 177 -22.72 -18.05 29.41
N LEU A 178 -22.57 -19.16 28.71
CA LEU A 178 -21.77 -19.24 27.47
C LEU A 178 -22.36 -18.38 26.36
N ASN A 179 -23.68 -18.32 26.22
CA ASN A 179 -24.36 -17.54 25.23
C ASN A 179 -24.19 -16.01 25.41
N HIS A 180 -23.84 -15.53 26.60
CA HIS A 180 -23.48 -14.13 26.82
C HIS A 180 -22.19 -13.77 26.08
N PHE A 181 -21.22 -14.68 26.01
CA PHE A 181 -19.96 -14.48 25.27
C PHE A 181 -20.13 -14.70 23.77
N ARG A 182 -21.11 -15.51 23.35
CA ARG A 182 -21.42 -15.85 21.97
C ARG A 182 -22.63 -15.11 21.41
N GLY A 183 -23.02 -14.00 22.05
CA GLY A 183 -24.15 -13.19 21.65
C GLY A 183 -24.01 -12.56 20.27
N ASN A 184 -24.91 -11.62 19.98
CA ASN A 184 -24.97 -10.96 18.67
C ASN A 184 -23.65 -10.28 18.28
N ASP A 185 -22.98 -9.63 19.24
CA ASP A 185 -21.73 -8.89 19.00
C ASP A 185 -20.63 -9.85 18.50
N TYR A 186 -20.43 -10.98 19.19
CA TYR A 186 -19.46 -12.02 18.74
C TYR A 186 -19.84 -12.62 17.39
N SER A 187 -21.12 -12.91 17.19
CA SER A 187 -21.62 -13.50 15.94
C SER A 187 -21.39 -12.55 14.76
N GLN A 188 -21.59 -11.26 14.96
CA GLN A 188 -21.33 -10.23 13.95
C GLN A 188 -19.83 -10.15 13.63
N LEU A 189 -18.96 -10.14 14.64
CA LEU A 189 -17.50 -10.16 14.45
C LEU A 189 -17.05 -11.39 13.64
N LEU A 190 -17.65 -12.55 13.88
CA LEU A 190 -17.33 -13.78 13.15
C LEU A 190 -17.72 -13.69 11.68
N ILE A 191 -18.86 -13.06 11.36
CA ILE A 191 -19.31 -12.82 9.99
C ILE A 191 -18.35 -11.83 9.30
N GLU A 192 -18.04 -10.72 9.94
CA GLU A 192 -17.12 -9.70 9.42
C GLU A 192 -15.72 -10.29 9.18
N LYS A 193 -15.19 -11.07 10.12
CA LYS A 193 -13.94 -11.80 9.99
C LYS A 193 -13.93 -12.70 8.76
N THR A 194 -14.98 -13.50 8.57
CA THR A 194 -15.06 -14.45 7.45
C THR A 194 -15.12 -13.71 6.10
N ALA A 195 -15.88 -12.61 6.03
CA ALA A 195 -15.96 -11.78 4.84
C ALA A 195 -14.62 -11.12 4.49
N LEU A 196 -13.95 -10.55 5.49
CA LEU A 196 -12.63 -9.94 5.33
C LEU A 196 -11.58 -10.96 4.88
N GLU A 197 -11.50 -12.12 5.56
CA GLU A 197 -10.56 -13.18 5.22
C GLU A 197 -10.69 -13.62 3.76
N ASN A 198 -11.91 -13.86 3.30
CA ASN A 198 -12.18 -14.22 1.90
C ASN A 198 -11.75 -13.12 0.93
N SER A 199 -12.04 -11.86 1.25
CA SER A 199 -11.69 -10.71 0.41
C SER A 199 -10.19 -10.50 0.34
N VAL A 200 -9.50 -10.52 1.49
CA VAL A 200 -8.05 -10.37 1.60
C VAL A 200 -7.35 -11.49 0.83
N LEU A 201 -7.66 -12.75 1.15
CA LEU A 201 -7.02 -13.90 0.49
C LEU A 201 -7.21 -13.89 -1.01
N ASN A 202 -8.42 -13.58 -1.51
CA ASN A 202 -8.69 -13.53 -2.94
C ASN A 202 -7.87 -12.43 -3.64
N ASN A 203 -7.79 -11.22 -3.07
CA ASN A 203 -7.06 -10.11 -3.67
C ASN A 203 -5.55 -10.31 -3.61
N PHE A 204 -5.01 -10.83 -2.51
CA PHE A 204 -3.58 -11.15 -2.40
C PHE A 204 -3.19 -12.35 -3.26
N LYS A 205 -3.98 -13.43 -3.31
CA LYS A 205 -3.73 -14.60 -4.14
C LYS A 205 -3.68 -14.24 -5.63
N ASN A 206 -4.62 -13.43 -6.09
CA ASN A 206 -4.66 -12.93 -7.46
C ASN A 206 -3.72 -11.74 -7.70
N TRP A 207 -3.07 -11.25 -6.65
CA TRP A 207 -2.22 -10.06 -6.68
C TRP A 207 -2.87 -8.88 -7.39
N ASN A 208 -4.06 -8.50 -6.93
CA ASN A 208 -4.76 -7.33 -7.48
C ASN A 208 -4.00 -6.05 -7.08
N ILE A 209 -3.05 -5.66 -7.92
CA ILE A 209 -2.10 -4.58 -7.67
C ILE A 209 -2.73 -3.24 -7.25
N LEU A 210 -3.98 -3.00 -7.66
CA LEU A 210 -4.72 -1.78 -7.29
C LEU A 210 -5.35 -1.86 -5.90
N LEU A 211 -5.67 -3.05 -5.43
CA LEU A 211 -6.44 -3.27 -4.21
C LEU A 211 -5.59 -3.81 -3.05
N VAL A 212 -4.47 -4.47 -3.37
CA VAL A 212 -3.57 -5.07 -2.36
C VAL A 212 -3.20 -4.10 -1.24
N PRO A 213 -2.81 -2.82 -1.49
CA PRO A 213 -2.47 -1.91 -0.40
C PRO A 213 -3.67 -1.56 0.49
N GLN A 214 -4.87 -1.39 -0.08
CA GLN A 214 -6.10 -1.14 0.67
C GLN A 214 -6.45 -2.33 1.57
N TYR A 215 -6.38 -3.56 1.04
CA TYR A 215 -6.65 -4.76 1.84
C TYR A 215 -5.59 -5.04 2.91
N ALA A 216 -4.36 -4.57 2.74
CA ALA A 216 -3.34 -4.59 3.79
C ALA A 216 -3.74 -3.69 4.96
N GLU A 217 -4.22 -2.48 4.68
CA GLU A 217 -4.75 -1.54 5.68
C GLU A 217 -5.98 -2.11 6.39
N GLU A 218 -6.95 -2.61 5.63
CA GLU A 218 -8.18 -3.22 6.17
C GLU A 218 -7.85 -4.41 7.09
N LEU A 219 -6.87 -5.25 6.72
CA LEU A 219 -6.44 -6.39 7.56
C LEU A 219 -5.83 -5.91 8.88
N GLY A 220 -4.95 -4.90 8.84
CA GLY A 220 -4.34 -4.32 10.04
C GLY A 220 -5.38 -3.72 10.98
N ALA A 221 -6.25 -2.86 10.45
CA ALA A 221 -7.32 -2.21 11.21
C ALA A 221 -8.31 -3.23 11.80
N ALA A 222 -8.65 -4.27 11.03
CA ALA A 222 -9.54 -5.31 11.51
C ALA A 222 -8.94 -6.16 12.63
N LYS A 223 -7.65 -6.49 12.56
CA LYS A 223 -6.94 -7.22 13.63
C LYS A 223 -7.00 -6.45 14.94
N GLU A 224 -6.75 -5.14 14.93
CA GLU A 224 -6.87 -4.27 16.11
C GLU A 224 -8.31 -4.17 16.62
N LYS A 225 -9.27 -3.99 15.71
CA LYS A 225 -10.70 -3.96 16.04
C LYS A 225 -11.12 -5.26 16.74
N TYR A 226 -10.83 -6.41 16.16
CA TYR A 226 -11.21 -7.70 16.72
C TYR A 226 -10.57 -7.95 18.08
N ALA A 227 -9.29 -7.58 18.25
CA ALA A 227 -8.61 -7.68 19.54
C ALA A 227 -9.32 -6.86 20.61
N THR A 228 -9.66 -5.62 20.31
CA THR A 228 -10.34 -4.72 21.25
C THR A 228 -11.74 -5.23 21.58
N GLU A 229 -12.55 -5.54 20.58
CA GLU A 229 -13.95 -5.93 20.80
C GLU A 229 -14.09 -7.30 21.48
N LEU A 230 -13.25 -8.30 21.12
CA LEU A 230 -13.25 -9.59 21.83
C LEU A 230 -12.82 -9.45 23.28
N GLN A 231 -11.82 -8.58 23.58
CA GLN A 231 -11.40 -8.31 24.94
C GLN A 231 -12.55 -7.62 25.74
N GLU A 232 -13.21 -6.63 25.15
CA GLU A 232 -14.34 -5.94 25.77
C GLU A 232 -15.50 -6.90 26.08
N ILE A 233 -15.88 -7.78 25.12
CA ILE A 233 -16.94 -8.77 25.33
C ILE A 233 -16.55 -9.70 26.47
N TYR A 234 -15.28 -10.17 26.49
CA TYR A 234 -14.79 -11.08 27.53
C TYR A 234 -14.79 -10.45 28.93
N ASP A 235 -14.39 -9.18 29.04
CA ASP A 235 -14.24 -8.47 30.30
C ASP A 235 -15.57 -7.88 30.83
N LYS A 236 -16.52 -7.62 29.93
CA LYS A 236 -17.82 -7.05 30.27
C LYS A 236 -18.64 -7.93 31.19
N TYR A 237 -18.53 -9.24 31.03
CA TYR A 237 -19.33 -10.18 31.81
C TYR A 237 -18.61 -10.58 33.09
N LYS A 238 -19.17 -10.15 34.23
CA LYS A 238 -18.66 -10.40 35.60
C LYS A 238 -19.55 -11.37 36.43
N GLY A 239 -20.28 -12.24 35.75
CA GLY A 239 -21.17 -13.21 36.39
C GLY A 239 -20.45 -14.41 37.02
N ASP A 240 -19.17 -14.28 37.33
CA ASP A 240 -18.39 -15.34 37.95
C ASP A 240 -18.82 -15.54 39.41
N ILE A 241 -18.81 -16.77 39.84
CA ILE A 241 -19.24 -17.16 41.18
C ILE A 241 -18.05 -17.66 41.98
N GLU A 242 -18.18 -17.64 43.31
CA GLU A 242 -17.17 -18.13 44.22
C GLU A 242 -16.81 -19.60 43.89
N GLY A 243 -15.52 -19.90 43.75
CA GLY A 243 -15.00 -21.21 43.40
C GLY A 243 -14.95 -21.55 41.91
N ALA A 244 -15.38 -20.63 41.03
CA ALA A 244 -15.15 -20.78 39.60
C ALA A 244 -13.77 -20.26 39.22
N GLU A 245 -13.03 -21.02 38.44
CA GLU A 245 -11.77 -20.56 37.82
C GLU A 245 -12.07 -19.69 36.63
N ILE A 246 -11.46 -18.50 36.60
CA ILE A 246 -11.61 -17.55 35.51
C ILE A 246 -10.35 -17.61 34.63
N PRO A 247 -10.39 -18.29 33.48
CA PRO A 247 -9.24 -18.32 32.58
C PRO A 247 -9.01 -16.90 32.00
N SER A 248 -7.76 -16.46 31.98
CA SER A 248 -7.46 -15.17 31.35
C SER A 248 -7.48 -15.27 29.84
N PHE A 249 -8.15 -14.34 29.17
CA PHE A 249 -8.03 -14.08 27.75
C PHE A 249 -7.33 -12.74 27.58
N LYS A 250 -6.31 -12.67 26.74
CA LYS A 250 -5.56 -11.45 26.42
C LYS A 250 -5.42 -11.34 24.92
N ALA A 251 -6.23 -10.49 24.31
CA ALA A 251 -6.20 -10.26 22.89
C ALA A 251 -4.86 -9.68 22.41
N SER A 252 -4.13 -8.96 23.28
CA SER A 252 -2.79 -8.44 23.00
C SER A 252 -1.75 -9.51 22.65
N ASP A 253 -1.95 -10.75 23.10
CA ASP A 253 -1.02 -11.86 22.82
C ASP A 253 -1.01 -12.25 21.33
N TYR A 254 -2.02 -11.81 20.56
CA TYR A 254 -2.17 -12.08 19.13
C TYR A 254 -1.79 -10.85 18.26
N MET A 255 -1.40 -9.76 18.89
CA MET A 255 -0.95 -8.55 18.19
C MET A 255 0.55 -8.58 17.87
N THR A 256 1.17 -9.75 18.01
CA THR A 256 2.59 -9.97 17.71
C THR A 256 2.76 -10.23 16.21
N GLY A 257 3.66 -9.53 15.56
CA GLY A 257 3.98 -9.70 14.14
C GLY A 257 4.20 -8.37 13.46
N GLU A 258 4.91 -8.41 12.35
CA GLU A 258 5.06 -7.23 11.49
C GLU A 258 3.72 -6.89 10.85
N SER A 259 3.38 -5.61 10.84
CA SER A 259 2.20 -5.15 10.15
C SER A 259 2.42 -5.28 8.64
N VAL A 260 1.48 -5.95 7.96
CA VAL A 260 1.49 -5.99 6.49
C VAL A 260 1.53 -4.57 5.89
N VAL A 261 0.93 -3.60 6.58
CA VAL A 261 0.93 -2.18 6.22
C VAL A 261 2.35 -1.61 6.12
N ASP A 262 3.27 -2.08 6.97
CA ASP A 262 4.65 -1.59 7.01
C ASP A 262 5.40 -1.84 5.69
N TYR A 263 5.08 -2.91 4.97
CA TYR A 263 5.64 -3.14 3.63
C TYR A 263 5.24 -2.04 2.64
N PHE A 264 4.06 -1.45 2.83
CA PHE A 264 3.52 -0.41 1.95
C PHE A 264 3.89 1.01 2.39
N THR A 265 3.94 1.28 3.69
CA THR A 265 4.15 2.64 4.23
C THR A 265 5.59 2.93 4.59
N ASN A 266 6.35 1.93 5.04
CA ASN A 266 7.75 2.15 5.39
C ASN A 266 8.53 2.65 4.17
N LYS A 267 9.36 3.67 4.41
CA LYS A 267 10.24 4.25 3.40
C LYS A 267 11.07 3.13 2.79
N GLY A 268 10.83 2.85 1.51
CA GLY A 268 11.43 1.73 0.80
C GLY A 268 12.94 1.70 0.97
N ASN A 269 13.46 0.51 1.18
CA ASN A 269 14.87 0.26 1.09
C ASN A 269 15.37 0.65 -0.30
N PHE A 270 16.61 1.06 -0.38
CA PHE A 270 17.29 1.37 -1.63
C PHE A 270 17.14 0.20 -2.61
N SER A 271 16.26 0.37 -3.62
CA SER A 271 15.99 -0.67 -4.60
C SER A 271 16.93 -0.52 -5.80
N LEU A 272 17.85 -1.46 -5.95
CA LEU A 272 18.75 -1.52 -7.11
C LEU A 272 17.94 -1.65 -8.43
N PHE A 273 16.86 -2.41 -8.41
CA PHE A 273 15.94 -2.53 -9.55
C PHE A 273 15.18 -1.23 -9.84
N GLY A 274 14.85 -0.46 -8.81
CA GLY A 274 14.29 0.88 -8.97
C GLY A 274 15.26 1.81 -9.71
N ILE A 275 16.55 1.79 -9.37
CA ILE A 275 17.58 2.56 -10.07
C ILE A 275 17.69 2.13 -11.54
N LEU A 276 17.81 0.82 -11.78
CA LEU A 276 17.92 0.30 -13.15
C LEU A 276 16.67 0.66 -13.98
N GLY A 277 15.47 0.54 -13.41
CA GLY A 277 14.22 0.93 -14.07
C GLY A 277 14.21 2.43 -14.45
N ILE A 278 14.61 3.31 -13.54
CA ILE A 278 14.69 4.75 -13.80
C ILE A 278 15.77 5.09 -14.81
N LEU A 279 16.95 4.48 -14.73
CA LEU A 279 18.03 4.71 -15.70
C LEU A 279 17.61 4.27 -17.11
N VAL A 280 16.95 3.12 -17.23
CA VAL A 280 16.46 2.63 -18.53
C VAL A 280 15.32 3.50 -19.04
N LEU A 281 14.24 3.66 -18.28
CA LEU A 281 13.05 4.41 -18.73
C LEU A 281 13.34 5.91 -18.85
N GLY A 282 14.08 6.49 -17.93
CA GLY A 282 14.50 7.89 -17.99
C GLY A 282 15.48 8.15 -19.12
N GLY A 283 16.45 7.23 -19.35
CA GLY A 283 17.36 7.31 -20.49
C GLY A 283 16.65 7.18 -21.83
N LEU A 284 15.71 6.23 -21.97
CA LEU A 284 14.86 6.08 -23.15
C LEU A 284 13.95 7.32 -23.35
N GLY A 285 13.50 7.96 -22.28
CA GLY A 285 12.76 9.23 -22.34
C GLY A 285 13.55 10.36 -23.01
N LEU A 286 14.89 10.34 -22.94
CA LEU A 286 15.78 11.31 -23.59
C LEU A 286 16.11 10.97 -25.06
N ILE A 287 15.66 9.84 -25.61
CA ILE A 287 16.01 9.42 -26.99
C ILE A 287 15.64 10.50 -28.00
N LYS A 288 14.47 11.14 -27.85
CA LYS A 288 14.10 12.27 -28.71
C LYS A 288 15.16 13.38 -28.70
N TYR A 289 15.69 13.72 -27.55
CA TYR A 289 16.73 14.72 -27.43
C TYR A 289 18.05 14.27 -28.12
N PHE A 290 18.45 13.00 -27.96
CA PHE A 290 19.66 12.48 -28.56
C PHE A 290 19.58 12.31 -30.08
N LEU A 291 18.43 11.85 -30.59
CA LEU A 291 18.20 11.66 -32.02
C LEU A 291 17.81 12.96 -32.75
N GLY A 292 17.45 14.03 -32.01
CA GLY A 292 17.16 15.33 -32.59
C GLY A 292 18.34 15.92 -33.37
N GLU A 293 18.04 16.69 -34.43
CA GLU A 293 19.04 17.33 -35.26
C GLU A 293 20.03 18.15 -34.41
N LYS A 294 21.33 17.90 -34.60
CA LYS A 294 22.36 18.71 -33.98
C LYS A 294 22.37 20.08 -34.68
N ARG A 295 22.61 21.12 -33.88
CA ARG A 295 22.95 22.44 -34.43
C ARG A 295 24.06 22.27 -35.43
N THR A 296 23.86 22.67 -36.67
CA THR A 296 24.95 22.89 -37.60
C THR A 296 25.74 24.08 -37.02
N VAL A 297 26.88 23.80 -36.43
CA VAL A 297 27.86 24.83 -36.11
C VAL A 297 28.28 25.35 -37.46
N ILE A 298 27.66 26.48 -37.89
CA ILE A 298 28.24 27.29 -38.94
C ILE A 298 29.52 27.78 -38.27
N ALA A 299 30.63 27.05 -38.51
CA ALA A 299 31.92 27.58 -38.28
C ALA A 299 31.96 28.84 -39.16
N PHE A 300 31.75 30.00 -38.55
CA PHE A 300 32.23 31.21 -39.15
C PHE A 300 33.72 30.98 -39.32
N LYS A 301 34.15 30.48 -40.48
CA LYS A 301 35.46 30.76 -40.99
C LYS A 301 35.56 32.27 -40.87
N GLN A 302 36.28 32.70 -39.88
CA GLN A 302 36.79 34.06 -39.85
C GLN A 302 37.60 34.13 -41.12
N GLY A 303 36.92 34.58 -42.18
CA GLY A 303 37.52 34.73 -43.49
C GLY A 303 38.63 35.73 -43.31
N ASP A 304 39.81 35.31 -43.67
CA ASP A 304 40.86 36.22 -44.09
C ASP A 304 40.17 37.27 -44.98
N SER A 305 39.93 38.42 -44.41
CA SER A 305 39.63 39.63 -45.17
C SER A 305 40.93 40.15 -45.72
N SER A 306 41.55 39.42 -46.62
CA SER A 306 42.41 39.99 -47.64
C SER A 306 41.48 40.80 -48.55
N VAL A 307 41.33 42.07 -48.21
CA VAL A 307 40.79 43.06 -49.10
C VAL A 307 41.71 43.09 -50.31
N ILE A 308 41.34 42.40 -51.35
CA ILE A 308 41.90 42.66 -52.69
C ILE A 308 41.25 43.96 -53.10
N MET A 309 41.96 45.09 -52.91
CA MET A 309 41.67 46.32 -53.64
C MET A 309 41.93 46.02 -55.11
N GLU A 310 40.91 45.73 -55.86
CA GLU A 310 41.00 45.81 -57.33
C GLU A 310 41.08 47.31 -57.65
N ASP A 311 42.27 47.70 -58.10
CA ASP A 311 42.56 48.98 -58.73
C ASP A 311 41.70 49.14 -59.96
N GLY A 312 40.63 49.93 -59.84
CA GLY A 312 39.82 50.37 -60.97
C GLY A 312 40.58 51.38 -61.74
N GLY A 313 41.39 50.93 -62.65
CA GLY A 313 41.99 51.76 -63.68
C GLY A 313 40.90 52.35 -64.56
N PHE A 314 40.66 53.68 -64.42
CA PHE A 314 40.00 54.49 -65.44
C PHE A 314 40.96 54.62 -66.60
N SER A 315 40.59 54.10 -67.78
CA SER A 315 41.17 54.53 -69.08
C SER A 315 40.14 55.35 -69.80
N ILE A 316 40.63 56.48 -70.27
CA ILE A 316 39.97 57.56 -71.08
C ILE A 316 39.46 56.98 -72.39
#